data_80e8443acdc2f1d36235745f6a898107
#
_entry.id   80e8443acdc2f1d36235745f6a898107
#
_cell.length_a   1.000
_cell.length_b   1.000
_cell.length_c   1.000
_cell.angle_alpha   90.00
_cell.angle_beta   90.00
_cell.angle_gamma   90.00
#
_symmetry.space_group_name_H-M   'P 1'
#
loop_
_entity.id
_entity.type
_entity.pdbx_description
1 polymer ?
#
loop_
_entity_poly.entity_id
_entity_poly.type
_entity_poly.pdbx_seq_one_letter_code
_entity_poly.pdbx_strand_id
1 'polypeptide(L)'
;MTYDFTNCPDRRGTGSLKWERYSGRDVLPMWVADMDFVSAPEIVAALQQRAAHGVFGYTIPPRSTVETVLEYLQTRHGVAATAEEIVWFPGLVPALNVACRAFVQPGEEVLTCTPVYPPFLSAPENAGVGLRKVDLVEKNGVWDVDFHALEDAVTPRTKLFIFCNPHNPVGRVFPEATVVRLAEFCQKHNLVFISDEIHCDLVLDGAPHVSGLRFAGPKTVAMFAPSKTFNLAGLACAFLVIPDAATRRTFQRAAQGLITEINAFGYAGCEAALRHGWPWRDQLLDVLRSNRDLVENFVTTVLPAIRTWRVEATYLAWLDARELHLPNPAKFFEDHGVGLSDGVPFSAPAGFLRLNFGCPRSQLDEALHRMAQALHSR
;
A
#
# COMPACT_ATOMS: atom_id res chain seq x y z
N MET A 1 -20.13 19.32 -2.00
CA MET A 1 -20.06 19.12 -0.52
C MET A 1 -18.60 19.30 -0.12
N THR A 2 -18.32 19.99 0.98
CA THR A 2 -16.95 20.14 1.52
C THR A 2 -16.80 19.15 2.66
N TYR A 3 -15.74 18.34 2.63
CA TYR A 3 -15.44 17.36 3.67
C TYR A 3 -14.46 17.96 4.69
N ASP A 4 -14.57 17.55 5.96
CA ASP A 4 -13.70 18.02 7.04
C ASP A 4 -12.50 17.09 7.20
N PHE A 5 -11.30 17.61 6.96
CA PHE A 5 -10.02 16.94 7.18
C PHE A 5 -9.22 17.59 8.31
N THR A 6 -9.84 18.47 9.10
CA THR A 6 -9.20 19.18 10.21
C THR A 6 -9.60 18.61 11.56
N ASN A 7 -10.87 18.25 11.73
CA ASN A 7 -11.40 17.70 12.96
C ASN A 7 -11.49 16.17 12.87
N CYS A 8 -10.54 15.48 13.46
CA CYS A 8 -10.52 14.03 13.51
C CYS A 8 -10.94 13.52 14.88
N PRO A 9 -11.67 12.40 14.96
CA PRO A 9 -12.02 11.79 16.24
C PRO A 9 -10.75 11.30 16.96
N ASP A 10 -10.76 11.37 18.28
CA ASP A 10 -9.71 10.75 19.09
C ASP A 10 -9.78 9.22 18.91
N ARG A 11 -8.68 8.64 18.49
CA ARG A 11 -8.56 7.19 18.23
C ARG A 11 -7.95 6.40 19.38
N ARG A 12 -7.54 7.08 20.46
CA ARG A 12 -7.03 6.43 21.68
C ARG A 12 -8.17 5.68 22.37
N GLY A 13 -7.89 4.49 22.90
CA GLY A 13 -8.90 3.65 23.54
C GLY A 13 -9.95 3.05 22.61
N THR A 14 -9.73 3.12 21.29
CA THR A 14 -10.67 2.57 20.28
C THR A 14 -10.21 1.24 19.67
N GLY A 15 -9.11 0.67 20.15
CA GLY A 15 -8.47 -0.50 19.55
C GLY A 15 -7.67 -0.18 18.26
N SER A 16 -7.40 1.10 18.00
CA SER A 16 -6.59 1.51 16.84
C SER A 16 -5.16 1.02 16.97
N LEU A 17 -4.72 0.09 16.10
CA LEU A 17 -3.33 -0.39 16.08
C LEU A 17 -2.32 0.76 16.04
N LYS A 18 -2.63 1.83 15.30
CA LYS A 18 -1.79 3.02 15.16
C LYS A 18 -1.56 3.71 16.50
N TRP A 19 -2.62 3.93 17.27
CA TRP A 19 -2.61 4.72 18.49
C TRP A 19 -2.34 3.87 19.75
N GLU A 20 -2.86 2.65 19.84
CA GLU A 20 -2.68 1.78 21.01
C GLU A 20 -1.23 1.34 21.22
N ARG A 21 -0.42 1.31 20.16
CA ARG A 21 1.03 1.07 20.28
C ARG A 21 1.70 2.01 21.29
N TYR A 22 1.20 3.23 21.42
CA TYR A 22 1.75 4.28 22.28
C TYR A 22 0.81 4.61 23.44
N SER A 23 -0.10 3.70 23.82
CA SER A 23 -1.01 3.92 24.94
C SER A 23 -0.25 4.29 26.23
N GLY A 24 -0.70 5.35 26.91
CA GLY A 24 -0.04 5.88 28.11
C GLY A 24 1.25 6.67 27.88
N ARG A 25 1.63 6.92 26.62
CA ARG A 25 2.81 7.71 26.23
C ARG A 25 2.41 8.91 25.38
N ASP A 26 3.11 10.03 25.53
CA ASP A 26 2.94 11.20 24.65
C ASP A 26 3.78 11.01 23.37
N VAL A 27 3.32 10.14 22.49
CA VAL A 27 3.93 9.88 21.19
C VAL A 27 2.89 10.02 20.08
N LEU A 28 3.15 10.89 19.12
CA LEU A 28 2.34 11.05 17.91
C LEU A 28 2.63 9.89 16.93
N PRO A 29 1.65 9.05 16.60
CA PRO A 29 1.87 7.87 15.76
C PRO A 29 1.88 8.24 14.27
N MET A 30 3.06 8.35 13.70
CA MET A 30 3.27 8.65 12.28
C MET A 30 3.84 7.43 11.52
N TRP A 31 3.48 6.19 11.90
CA TRP A 31 4.14 4.96 11.43
C TRP A 31 3.31 4.09 10.50
N VAL A 32 2.15 3.57 10.94
CA VAL A 32 1.36 2.62 10.15
C VAL A 32 0.56 3.33 9.05
N ALA A 33 0.39 2.64 7.92
CA ALA A 33 -0.27 3.19 6.74
C ALA A 33 -1.80 3.10 6.84
N ASP A 34 -2.39 3.79 7.80
CA ASP A 34 -3.78 4.23 7.82
C ASP A 34 -3.84 5.75 8.09
N MET A 35 -4.93 6.40 7.72
CA MET A 35 -5.10 7.83 7.92
C MET A 35 -5.90 8.09 9.20
N ASP A 36 -5.81 9.32 9.73
CA ASP A 36 -6.62 9.72 10.90
C ASP A 36 -7.95 10.42 10.51
N PHE A 37 -8.19 10.61 9.23
CA PHE A 37 -9.41 11.20 8.69
C PHE A 37 -10.61 10.27 8.79
N VAL A 38 -11.78 10.83 9.04
CA VAL A 38 -13.06 10.12 8.92
C VAL A 38 -13.27 9.72 7.46
N SER A 39 -13.68 8.48 7.20
CA SER A 39 -14.05 8.02 5.86
C SER A 39 -15.23 8.81 5.30
N ALA A 40 -15.43 8.78 3.99
CA ALA A 40 -16.52 9.50 3.33
C ALA A 40 -17.89 9.20 3.99
N PRO A 41 -18.73 10.22 4.20
CA PRO A 41 -20.04 10.06 4.83
C PRO A 41 -20.92 9.01 4.14
N GLU A 42 -20.82 8.90 2.82
CA GLU A 42 -21.54 7.92 2.00
C GLU A 42 -21.16 6.48 2.37
N ILE A 43 -19.90 6.27 2.69
CA ILE A 43 -19.40 4.96 3.16
C ILE A 43 -19.94 4.67 4.56
N VAL A 44 -19.86 5.65 5.47
CA VAL A 44 -20.38 5.52 6.84
C VAL A 44 -21.88 5.21 6.81
N ALA A 45 -22.66 5.90 5.97
CA ALA A 45 -24.09 5.67 5.81
C ALA A 45 -24.40 4.26 5.30
N ALA A 46 -23.64 3.75 4.31
CA ALA A 46 -23.81 2.39 3.81
C ALA A 46 -23.53 1.32 4.90
N LEU A 47 -22.51 1.54 5.73
CA LEU A 47 -22.19 0.66 6.85
C LEU A 47 -23.29 0.69 7.92
N GLN A 48 -23.85 1.87 8.24
CA GLN A 48 -24.98 2.02 9.17
C GLN A 48 -26.22 1.30 8.64
N GLN A 49 -26.53 1.44 7.35
CA GLN A 49 -27.64 0.73 6.71
C GLN A 49 -27.44 -0.79 6.78
N ARG A 50 -26.21 -1.27 6.53
CA ARG A 50 -25.88 -2.69 6.62
C ARG A 50 -26.00 -3.20 8.07
N ALA A 51 -25.60 -2.40 9.06
CA ALA A 51 -25.77 -2.72 10.47
C ALA A 51 -27.26 -2.81 10.87
N ALA A 52 -28.08 -1.86 10.41
CA ALA A 52 -29.52 -1.81 10.69
C ALA A 52 -30.30 -3.02 10.13
N HIS A 53 -29.77 -3.71 9.10
CA HIS A 53 -30.35 -4.96 8.60
C HIS A 53 -30.33 -6.07 9.65
N GLY A 54 -29.34 -6.11 10.57
CA GLY A 54 -29.35 -6.96 11.77
C GLY A 54 -29.03 -8.44 11.57
N VAL A 55 -28.84 -8.93 10.32
CA VAL A 55 -28.49 -10.33 10.03
C VAL A 55 -27.08 -10.39 9.44
N PHE A 56 -26.18 -11.09 10.13
CA PHE A 56 -24.74 -11.17 9.80
C PHE A 56 -24.32 -12.60 9.47
N GLY A 57 -25.09 -13.27 8.60
CA GLY A 57 -24.78 -14.60 8.09
C GLY A 57 -23.67 -14.59 7.05
N TYR A 58 -23.30 -15.76 6.54
CA TYR A 58 -22.33 -15.89 5.44
C TYR A 58 -22.74 -15.04 4.24
N THR A 59 -21.79 -14.36 3.63
CA THR A 59 -22.05 -13.38 2.58
C THR A 59 -21.19 -13.71 1.35
N ILE A 60 -21.81 -13.66 0.18
CA ILE A 60 -21.13 -13.67 -1.11
C ILE A 60 -21.10 -12.25 -1.66
N PRO A 61 -20.21 -11.93 -2.65
CA PRO A 61 -20.18 -10.61 -3.24
C PRO A 61 -21.53 -10.29 -3.90
N PRO A 62 -22.20 -9.19 -3.47
CA PRO A 62 -23.44 -8.74 -4.12
C PRO A 62 -23.17 -8.43 -5.59
N ARG A 63 -24.18 -8.70 -6.45
CA ARG A 63 -24.06 -8.40 -7.90
C ARG A 63 -23.73 -6.93 -8.14
N SER A 64 -24.34 -6.01 -7.39
CA SER A 64 -24.07 -4.57 -7.45
C SER A 64 -22.60 -4.22 -7.13
N THR A 65 -22.01 -4.91 -6.16
CA THR A 65 -20.60 -4.73 -5.79
C THR A 65 -19.68 -5.20 -6.91
N VAL A 66 -19.98 -6.36 -7.52
CA VAL A 66 -19.21 -6.87 -8.67
C VAL A 66 -19.28 -5.90 -9.85
N GLU A 67 -20.48 -5.44 -10.21
CA GLU A 67 -20.71 -4.47 -11.29
C GLU A 67 -19.94 -3.16 -11.01
N THR A 68 -19.95 -2.67 -9.78
CA THR A 68 -19.19 -1.48 -9.36
C THR A 68 -17.68 -1.66 -9.52
N VAL A 69 -17.14 -2.82 -9.16
CA VAL A 69 -15.72 -3.12 -9.33
C VAL A 69 -15.34 -3.20 -10.82
N LEU A 70 -16.16 -3.81 -11.64
CA LEU A 70 -15.91 -3.88 -13.10
C LEU A 70 -15.93 -2.48 -13.73
N GLU A 71 -16.91 -1.65 -13.37
CA GLU A 71 -16.98 -0.26 -13.81
C GLU A 71 -15.75 0.55 -13.36
N TYR A 72 -15.34 0.40 -12.10
CA TYR A 72 -14.14 1.03 -11.56
C TYR A 72 -12.89 0.65 -12.34
N LEU A 73 -12.66 -0.63 -12.57
CA LEU A 73 -11.50 -1.13 -13.33
C LEU A 73 -11.47 -0.55 -14.74
N GLN A 74 -12.62 -0.55 -15.43
CA GLN A 74 -12.72 -0.02 -16.80
C GLN A 74 -12.53 1.48 -16.85
N THR A 75 -13.23 2.23 -15.99
CA THR A 75 -13.29 3.70 -16.09
C THR A 75 -12.07 4.40 -15.51
N ARG A 76 -11.45 3.82 -14.45
CA ARG A 76 -10.31 4.43 -13.75
C ARG A 76 -8.97 3.90 -14.22
N HIS A 77 -8.90 2.63 -14.61
CA HIS A 77 -7.63 1.97 -14.92
C HIS A 77 -7.54 1.46 -16.38
N GLY A 78 -8.63 1.58 -17.15
CA GLY A 78 -8.68 1.07 -18.53
C GLY A 78 -8.52 -0.46 -18.62
N VAL A 79 -8.91 -1.18 -17.57
CA VAL A 79 -8.82 -2.62 -17.44
C VAL A 79 -10.20 -3.22 -17.68
N ALA A 80 -10.36 -3.92 -18.81
CA ALA A 80 -11.54 -4.74 -19.05
C ALA A 80 -11.39 -6.08 -18.31
N ALA A 81 -12.37 -6.41 -17.47
CA ALA A 81 -12.42 -7.66 -16.73
C ALA A 81 -13.84 -8.22 -16.73
N THR A 82 -13.98 -9.51 -16.46
CA THR A 82 -15.26 -10.19 -16.25
C THR A 82 -15.45 -10.55 -14.78
N ALA A 83 -16.68 -10.83 -14.37
CA ALA A 83 -16.99 -11.20 -12.98
C ALA A 83 -16.21 -12.44 -12.51
N GLU A 84 -15.99 -13.40 -13.40
CA GLU A 84 -15.25 -14.63 -13.14
C GLU A 84 -13.76 -14.39 -12.90
N GLU A 85 -13.20 -13.29 -13.38
CA GLU A 85 -11.80 -12.93 -13.22
C GLU A 85 -11.54 -12.26 -11.88
N ILE A 86 -12.58 -11.82 -11.18
CA ILE A 86 -12.49 -11.21 -9.86
C ILE A 86 -12.38 -12.30 -8.79
N VAL A 87 -11.31 -12.24 -8.00
CA VAL A 87 -11.10 -13.09 -6.82
C VAL A 87 -11.12 -12.21 -5.58
N TRP A 88 -12.12 -12.39 -4.74
CA TRP A 88 -12.31 -11.60 -3.53
C TRP A 88 -11.43 -12.09 -2.39
N PHE A 89 -10.87 -11.15 -1.60
CA PHE A 89 -9.93 -11.47 -0.54
C PHE A 89 -10.07 -10.53 0.67
N PRO A 90 -9.81 -10.99 1.91
CA PRO A 90 -9.91 -10.16 3.12
C PRO A 90 -8.72 -9.22 3.30
N GLY A 91 -8.00 -8.89 2.23
CA GLY A 91 -6.85 -7.99 2.22
C GLY A 91 -5.70 -8.50 1.38
N LEU A 92 -4.76 -7.63 1.03
CA LEU A 92 -3.65 -7.99 0.14
C LEU A 92 -2.51 -8.74 0.85
N VAL A 93 -2.30 -8.56 2.15
CA VAL A 93 -1.30 -9.35 2.89
C VAL A 93 -1.61 -10.85 2.87
N PRO A 94 -2.85 -11.31 3.16
CA PRO A 94 -3.23 -12.70 2.92
C PRO A 94 -3.06 -13.13 1.47
N ALA A 95 -3.40 -12.26 0.50
CA ALA A 95 -3.27 -12.57 -0.92
C ALA A 95 -1.82 -12.79 -1.35
N LEU A 96 -0.87 -11.99 -0.86
CA LEU A 96 0.57 -12.18 -1.09
C LEU A 96 1.07 -13.53 -0.54
N ASN A 97 0.64 -13.90 0.67
CA ASN A 97 0.99 -15.20 1.27
C ASN A 97 0.43 -16.38 0.47
N VAL A 98 -0.81 -16.27 -0.02
CA VAL A 98 -1.41 -17.28 -0.88
C VAL A 98 -0.71 -17.34 -2.23
N ALA A 99 -0.34 -16.22 -2.83
CA ALA A 99 0.39 -16.18 -4.11
C ALA A 99 1.74 -16.92 -4.01
N CYS A 100 2.50 -16.70 -2.94
CA CYS A 100 3.75 -17.44 -2.72
C CYS A 100 3.51 -18.94 -2.64
N ARG A 101 2.47 -19.40 -1.92
CA ARG A 101 2.12 -20.82 -1.79
C ARG A 101 1.56 -21.42 -3.09
N ALA A 102 0.86 -20.61 -3.88
CA ALA A 102 0.21 -21.04 -5.12
C ALA A 102 1.22 -21.27 -6.25
N PHE A 103 2.20 -20.39 -6.36
CA PHE A 103 3.03 -20.29 -7.56
C PHE A 103 4.49 -20.68 -7.36
N VAL A 104 4.93 -20.91 -6.12
CA VAL A 104 6.33 -21.23 -5.80
C VAL A 104 6.39 -22.49 -4.97
N GLN A 105 7.21 -23.45 -5.39
CA GLN A 105 7.41 -24.72 -4.69
C GLN A 105 8.62 -24.67 -3.76
N PRO A 106 8.76 -25.55 -2.77
CA PRO A 106 9.97 -25.66 -1.96
C PRO A 106 11.23 -25.81 -2.84
N GLY A 107 12.23 -24.96 -2.58
CA GLY A 107 13.45 -24.86 -3.37
C GLY A 107 13.39 -23.87 -4.54
N GLU A 108 12.22 -23.33 -4.85
CA GLU A 108 12.03 -22.22 -5.80
C GLU A 108 12.03 -20.86 -5.10
N GLU A 109 11.96 -19.78 -5.87
CA GLU A 109 12.24 -18.42 -5.39
C GLU A 109 11.21 -17.40 -5.89
N VAL A 110 10.90 -16.44 -5.00
CA VAL A 110 10.23 -15.17 -5.30
C VAL A 110 11.27 -14.11 -5.59
N LEU A 111 11.02 -13.22 -6.53
CA LEU A 111 11.82 -12.01 -6.82
C LEU A 111 10.99 -10.77 -6.49
N THR A 112 11.61 -9.75 -5.89
CA THR A 112 10.99 -8.44 -5.64
C THR A 112 12.02 -7.32 -5.65
N CYS A 113 11.55 -6.07 -5.85
CA CYS A 113 12.39 -4.88 -5.73
C CYS A 113 12.35 -4.33 -4.29
N THR A 114 13.48 -3.87 -3.77
CA THR A 114 13.63 -3.29 -2.43
C THR A 114 14.17 -1.85 -2.48
N PRO A 115 13.92 -0.97 -1.47
CA PRO A 115 13.10 -1.23 -0.30
C PRO A 115 11.62 -1.40 -0.66
N VAL A 116 10.90 -2.26 0.09
CA VAL A 116 9.49 -2.56 -0.19
C VAL A 116 8.72 -2.85 1.10
N TYR A 117 7.40 -2.78 1.04
CA TYR A 117 6.50 -3.10 2.14
C TYR A 117 6.82 -4.48 2.76
N PRO A 118 7.03 -4.58 4.09
CA PRO A 118 7.56 -5.78 4.73
C PRO A 118 6.85 -7.11 4.40
N PRO A 119 5.53 -7.17 4.18
CA PRO A 119 4.87 -8.41 3.75
C PRO A 119 5.34 -9.00 2.41
N PHE A 120 5.97 -8.21 1.53
CA PHE A 120 6.62 -8.74 0.33
C PHE A 120 7.85 -9.61 0.66
N LEU A 121 8.46 -9.33 1.81
CA LEU A 121 9.63 -10.06 2.29
C LEU A 121 9.22 -11.27 3.16
N SER A 122 8.21 -11.10 4.02
CA SER A 122 7.77 -12.16 4.92
C SER A 122 6.85 -13.20 4.27
N ALA A 123 6.13 -12.88 3.20
CA ALA A 123 5.25 -13.84 2.54
C ALA A 123 6.00 -15.05 1.92
N PRO A 124 7.16 -14.88 1.23
CA PRO A 124 7.98 -16.01 0.82
C PRO A 124 8.51 -16.83 2.00
N GLU A 125 8.97 -16.19 3.07
CA GLU A 125 9.41 -16.87 4.29
C GLU A 125 8.29 -17.70 4.91
N ASN A 126 7.08 -17.13 5.05
CA ASN A 126 5.90 -17.83 5.55
C ASN A 126 5.48 -19.01 4.66
N ALA A 127 5.80 -18.97 3.38
CA ALA A 127 5.55 -20.06 2.43
C ALA A 127 6.67 -21.09 2.40
N GLY A 128 7.80 -20.86 3.09
CA GLY A 128 8.97 -21.73 3.10
C GLY A 128 9.72 -21.76 1.77
N VAL A 129 9.68 -20.67 1.00
CA VAL A 129 10.34 -20.55 -0.31
C VAL A 129 11.43 -19.48 -0.32
N GLY A 130 12.33 -19.52 -1.31
CA GLY A 130 13.42 -18.57 -1.42
C GLY A 130 12.94 -17.15 -1.77
N LEU A 131 13.69 -16.15 -1.34
CA LEU A 131 13.47 -14.74 -1.70
C LEU A 131 14.75 -14.17 -2.32
N ARG A 132 14.60 -13.58 -3.51
CA ARG A 132 15.60 -12.73 -4.15
C ARG A 132 15.14 -11.29 -4.14
N LYS A 133 16.08 -10.40 -3.86
CA LYS A 133 15.85 -8.96 -3.77
C LYS A 133 16.75 -8.25 -4.76
N VAL A 134 16.20 -7.26 -5.43
CA VAL A 134 16.95 -6.32 -6.27
C VAL A 134 16.64 -4.93 -5.78
N ASP A 135 17.67 -4.18 -5.42
CA ASP A 135 17.47 -2.83 -4.93
C ASP A 135 17.03 -1.89 -6.07
N LEU A 136 16.02 -1.07 -5.78
CA LEU A 136 15.73 0.09 -6.61
C LEU A 136 16.94 1.02 -6.63
N VAL A 137 17.16 1.69 -7.74
CA VAL A 137 18.24 2.68 -7.88
C VAL A 137 17.68 4.09 -7.81
N GLU A 138 18.38 4.95 -7.10
CA GLU A 138 18.06 6.37 -7.10
C GLU A 138 18.95 7.07 -8.11
N LYS A 139 18.33 7.77 -9.08
CA LYS A 139 19.03 8.57 -10.09
C LYS A 139 18.37 9.95 -10.19
N ASN A 140 19.14 10.99 -9.95
CA ASN A 140 18.69 12.39 -10.05
C ASN A 140 17.45 12.69 -9.19
N GLY A 141 17.38 12.16 -7.96
CA GLY A 141 16.26 12.36 -7.05
C GLY A 141 15.05 11.46 -7.33
N VAL A 142 15.14 10.51 -8.24
CA VAL A 142 14.05 9.62 -8.64
C VAL A 142 14.44 8.15 -8.43
N TRP A 143 13.55 7.40 -7.78
CA TRP A 143 13.70 5.95 -7.63
C TRP A 143 13.22 5.24 -8.90
N ASP A 144 13.98 4.27 -9.38
CA ASP A 144 13.63 3.47 -10.55
C ASP A 144 14.12 2.03 -10.44
N VAL A 145 13.63 1.17 -11.33
CA VAL A 145 14.00 -0.24 -11.40
C VAL A 145 15.35 -0.39 -12.12
N ASP A 146 16.28 -1.13 -11.51
CA ASP A 146 17.49 -1.58 -12.19
C ASP A 146 17.20 -2.86 -12.97
N PHE A 147 16.89 -2.71 -14.25
CA PHE A 147 16.59 -3.84 -15.12
C PHE A 147 17.78 -4.75 -15.40
N HIS A 148 19.01 -4.23 -15.31
CA HIS A 148 20.21 -5.08 -15.45
C HIS A 148 20.34 -5.99 -14.23
N ALA A 149 20.23 -5.41 -13.05
CA ALA A 149 20.25 -6.19 -11.81
C ALA A 149 19.05 -7.18 -11.71
N LEU A 150 17.88 -6.83 -12.26
CA LEU A 150 16.75 -7.77 -12.36
C LEU A 150 17.08 -8.97 -13.24
N GLU A 151 17.67 -8.75 -14.43
CA GLU A 151 18.08 -9.83 -15.35
C GLU A 151 19.11 -10.73 -14.68
N ASP A 152 20.10 -10.17 -13.99
CA ASP A 152 21.14 -10.93 -13.29
C ASP A 152 20.60 -11.73 -12.08
N ALA A 153 19.52 -11.26 -11.47
CA ALA A 153 18.91 -11.90 -10.30
C ALA A 153 18.04 -13.11 -10.64
N VAL A 154 17.57 -13.22 -11.88
CA VAL A 154 16.70 -14.34 -12.28
C VAL A 154 17.51 -15.64 -12.38
N THR A 155 16.95 -16.72 -11.83
CA THR A 155 17.49 -18.07 -11.97
C THR A 155 16.41 -19.03 -12.48
N PRO A 156 16.75 -20.25 -12.88
CA PRO A 156 15.74 -21.28 -13.21
C PRO A 156 14.76 -21.60 -12.07
N ARG A 157 15.12 -21.24 -10.82
CA ARG A 157 14.27 -21.40 -9.64
C ARG A 157 13.30 -20.22 -9.41
N THR A 158 13.53 -19.07 -10.02
CA THR A 158 12.64 -17.91 -9.89
C THR A 158 11.32 -18.20 -10.62
N LYS A 159 10.18 -18.09 -9.92
CA LYS A 159 8.84 -18.43 -10.45
C LYS A 159 7.84 -17.30 -10.32
N LEU A 160 8.06 -16.40 -9.38
CA LEU A 160 7.13 -15.34 -9.03
C LEU A 160 7.91 -14.02 -8.92
N PHE A 161 7.40 -12.97 -9.58
CA PHE A 161 7.84 -11.60 -9.38
C PHE A 161 6.70 -10.79 -8.75
N ILE A 162 6.99 -10.15 -7.60
CA ILE A 162 6.01 -9.32 -6.88
C ILE A 162 6.49 -7.87 -6.91
N PHE A 163 5.64 -6.98 -7.42
CA PHE A 163 5.95 -5.57 -7.60
C PHE A 163 4.84 -4.67 -7.05
N CYS A 164 5.20 -3.57 -6.40
CA CYS A 164 4.28 -2.58 -5.85
C CYS A 164 4.29 -1.32 -6.72
N ASN A 165 3.13 -0.91 -7.24
CA ASN A 165 3.00 0.31 -8.01
C ASN A 165 1.61 0.95 -7.80
N PRO A 166 1.52 2.14 -7.20
CA PRO A 166 2.59 3.01 -6.65
C PRO A 166 3.37 2.36 -5.51
N HIS A 167 4.65 2.69 -5.41
CA HIS A 167 5.62 1.93 -4.59
C HIS A 167 5.74 2.46 -3.15
N ASN A 168 5.46 1.60 -2.18
CA ASN A 168 5.69 1.83 -0.77
C ASN A 168 7.00 1.12 -0.35
N PRO A 169 8.04 1.83 0.18
CA PRO A 169 7.92 3.10 0.92
C PRO A 169 8.30 4.37 0.15
N VAL A 170 8.84 4.29 -1.05
CA VAL A 170 9.49 5.43 -1.72
C VAL A 170 8.52 6.42 -2.38
N GLY A 171 7.20 6.10 -2.42
CA GLY A 171 6.17 7.00 -2.95
C GLY A 171 6.20 7.20 -4.47
N ARG A 172 6.88 6.31 -5.20
CA ARG A 172 7.07 6.40 -6.66
C ARG A 172 5.86 5.88 -7.42
N VAL A 173 5.45 6.58 -8.49
CA VAL A 173 4.58 6.06 -9.54
C VAL A 173 5.43 5.70 -10.74
N PHE A 174 5.56 4.41 -11.04
CA PHE A 174 6.38 3.99 -12.17
C PHE A 174 5.68 4.30 -13.49
N PRO A 175 6.41 4.89 -14.47
CA PRO A 175 5.85 5.23 -15.77
C PRO A 175 5.47 3.99 -16.58
N GLU A 176 4.60 4.18 -17.57
CA GLU A 176 4.12 3.10 -18.46
C GLU A 176 5.29 2.27 -19.03
N ALA A 177 6.36 2.93 -19.50
CA ALA A 177 7.52 2.26 -20.04
C ALA A 177 8.18 1.27 -19.06
N THR A 178 8.21 1.60 -17.76
CA THR A 178 8.72 0.68 -16.72
C THR A 178 7.76 -0.49 -16.52
N VAL A 179 6.44 -0.26 -16.48
CA VAL A 179 5.43 -1.32 -16.32
C VAL A 179 5.45 -2.29 -17.50
N VAL A 180 5.55 -1.77 -18.73
CA VAL A 180 5.71 -2.57 -19.96
C VAL A 180 6.93 -3.48 -19.86
N ARG A 181 8.10 -2.91 -19.54
CA ARG A 181 9.34 -3.69 -19.42
C ARG A 181 9.28 -4.75 -18.33
N LEU A 182 8.58 -4.50 -17.22
CA LEU A 182 8.38 -5.51 -16.18
C LEU A 182 7.46 -6.64 -16.66
N ALA A 183 6.40 -6.32 -17.40
CA ALA A 183 5.53 -7.33 -17.99
C ALA A 183 6.29 -8.19 -19.02
N GLU A 184 7.08 -7.58 -19.91
CA GLU A 184 7.93 -8.26 -20.88
C GLU A 184 9.00 -9.13 -20.20
N PHE A 185 9.65 -8.62 -19.15
CA PHE A 185 10.59 -9.36 -18.32
C PHE A 185 9.94 -10.62 -17.71
N CYS A 186 8.75 -10.49 -17.12
CA CYS A 186 8.03 -11.63 -16.56
C CYS A 186 7.65 -12.66 -17.64
N GLN A 187 7.21 -12.21 -18.82
CA GLN A 187 6.90 -13.09 -19.94
C GLN A 187 8.14 -13.83 -20.45
N LYS A 188 9.25 -13.10 -20.68
CA LYS A 188 10.53 -13.65 -21.12
C LYS A 188 11.03 -14.78 -20.20
N HIS A 189 10.91 -14.58 -18.88
CA HIS A 189 11.37 -15.55 -17.89
C HIS A 189 10.27 -16.50 -17.40
N ASN A 190 9.09 -16.45 -18.01
CA ASN A 190 7.94 -17.30 -17.68
C ASN A 190 7.51 -17.20 -16.18
N LEU A 191 7.67 -16.01 -15.58
CA LEU A 191 7.30 -15.74 -14.20
C LEU A 191 5.80 -15.43 -14.07
N VAL A 192 5.22 -15.75 -12.92
CA VAL A 192 3.96 -15.13 -12.52
C VAL A 192 4.27 -13.68 -12.10
N PHE A 193 3.50 -12.73 -12.60
CA PHE A 193 3.63 -11.31 -12.27
C PHE A 193 2.52 -10.87 -11.31
N ILE A 194 2.85 -10.52 -10.08
CA ILE A 194 1.94 -9.89 -9.14
C ILE A 194 2.17 -8.38 -9.17
N SER A 195 1.15 -7.63 -9.59
CA SER A 195 1.11 -6.16 -9.51
C SER A 195 0.24 -5.74 -8.33
N ASP A 196 0.86 -5.33 -7.23
CA ASP A 196 0.14 -4.77 -6.08
C ASP A 196 -0.14 -3.29 -6.33
N GLU A 197 -1.41 -2.98 -6.58
CA GLU A 197 -1.89 -1.66 -6.99
C GLU A 197 -2.74 -0.98 -5.89
N ILE A 198 -2.54 -1.36 -4.63
CA ILE A 198 -3.33 -0.85 -3.50
C ILE A 198 -3.30 0.68 -3.33
N HIS A 199 -2.29 1.35 -3.88
CA HIS A 199 -2.10 2.80 -3.81
C HIS A 199 -2.49 3.53 -5.10
N CYS A 200 -3.04 2.84 -6.10
CA CYS A 200 -3.28 3.37 -7.45
C CYS A 200 -4.13 4.64 -7.51
N ASP A 201 -5.06 4.81 -6.56
CA ASP A 201 -5.95 5.98 -6.50
C ASP A 201 -5.41 7.13 -5.64
N LEU A 202 -4.21 7.00 -5.09
CA LEU A 202 -3.55 8.00 -4.24
C LEU A 202 -2.37 8.67 -4.95
N VAL A 203 -2.48 8.89 -6.25
CA VAL A 203 -1.49 9.64 -7.03
C VAL A 203 -1.66 11.14 -6.78
N LEU A 204 -0.59 11.80 -6.35
CA LEU A 204 -0.63 13.20 -5.88
C LEU A 204 -0.39 14.20 -7.00
N ASP A 205 0.52 13.95 -7.93
CA ASP A 205 0.96 14.92 -8.93
C ASP A 205 0.32 14.73 -10.33
N GLY A 206 -0.79 14.00 -10.41
CA GLY A 206 -1.53 13.84 -11.68
C GLY A 206 -0.85 12.91 -12.70
N ALA A 207 0.29 12.28 -12.39
CA ALA A 207 0.83 11.23 -13.23
C ALA A 207 -0.15 10.06 -13.31
N PRO A 208 -0.47 9.52 -14.50
CA PRO A 208 -1.41 8.42 -14.57
C PRO A 208 -0.81 7.16 -13.91
N HIS A 209 -1.55 6.54 -13.00
CA HIS A 209 -1.26 5.15 -12.64
C HIS A 209 -1.53 4.26 -13.84
N VAL A 210 -0.63 3.32 -14.09
CA VAL A 210 -0.75 2.34 -15.16
C VAL A 210 -0.78 0.95 -14.56
N SER A 211 -1.91 0.26 -14.73
CA SER A 211 -2.08 -1.10 -14.23
C SER A 211 -1.21 -2.10 -15.00
N GLY A 212 -0.57 -3.02 -14.28
CA GLY A 212 0.17 -4.14 -14.87
C GLY A 212 -0.70 -5.04 -15.76
N LEU A 213 -2.02 -5.05 -15.56
CA LEU A 213 -2.96 -5.80 -16.41
C LEU A 213 -3.05 -5.30 -17.85
N ARG A 214 -2.74 -4.02 -18.10
CA ARG A 214 -2.80 -3.47 -19.47
C ARG A 214 -1.78 -4.10 -20.41
N PHE A 215 -0.71 -4.68 -19.87
CA PHE A 215 0.38 -5.30 -20.64
C PHE A 215 0.55 -6.77 -20.27
N ALA A 216 -0.46 -7.31 -19.61
CA ALA A 216 -0.42 -8.62 -18.99
C ALA A 216 -0.20 -9.75 -19.98
N GLY A 217 0.78 -10.60 -19.67
CA GLY A 217 0.80 -11.97 -20.12
C GLY A 217 -0.23 -12.82 -19.33
N PRO A 218 -0.43 -14.08 -19.74
CA PRO A 218 -1.43 -14.94 -19.12
C PRO A 218 -1.23 -15.20 -17.62
N LYS A 219 -0.01 -14.99 -17.10
CA LYS A 219 0.32 -15.21 -15.69
C LYS A 219 0.35 -13.92 -14.86
N THR A 220 -0.42 -12.90 -15.23
CA THR A 220 -0.48 -11.64 -14.45
C THR A 220 -1.65 -11.65 -13.50
N VAL A 221 -1.40 -11.17 -12.28
CA VAL A 221 -2.38 -10.95 -11.21
C VAL A 221 -2.24 -9.51 -10.74
N ALA A 222 -3.28 -8.71 -10.85
CA ALA A 222 -3.29 -7.40 -10.22
C ALA A 222 -4.14 -7.41 -8.95
N MET A 223 -3.69 -6.69 -7.94
CA MET A 223 -4.29 -6.67 -6.61
C MET A 223 -4.74 -5.26 -6.25
N PHE A 224 -6.01 -5.12 -5.88
CA PHE A 224 -6.66 -3.85 -5.56
C PHE A 224 -7.38 -3.90 -4.22
N ALA A 225 -7.46 -2.76 -3.55
CA ALA A 225 -8.32 -2.59 -2.38
C ALA A 225 -8.68 -1.12 -2.18
N PRO A 226 -9.92 -0.78 -1.81
CA PRO A 226 -10.29 0.59 -1.46
C PRO A 226 -9.71 1.05 -0.12
N SER A 227 -9.05 0.15 0.60
CA SER A 227 -8.64 0.31 1.99
C SER A 227 -7.68 1.49 2.22
N LYS A 228 -6.73 1.75 1.31
CA LYS A 228 -5.77 2.85 1.45
C LYS A 228 -6.36 4.17 0.98
N THR A 229 -7.08 4.15 -0.13
CA THR A 229 -7.68 5.34 -0.72
C THR A 229 -8.77 5.93 0.18
N PHE A 230 -9.62 5.10 0.76
CA PHE A 230 -10.80 5.53 1.51
C PHE A 230 -10.70 5.26 3.02
N ASN A 231 -9.51 4.89 3.52
CA ASN A 231 -9.25 4.61 4.94
C ASN A 231 -10.11 3.48 5.52
N LEU A 232 -10.24 2.36 4.80
CA LEU A 232 -11.12 1.23 5.11
C LEU A 232 -10.37 -0.06 5.48
N ALA A 233 -9.13 0.03 5.95
CA ALA A 233 -8.31 -1.17 6.22
C ALA A 233 -8.97 -2.14 7.21
N GLY A 234 -9.72 -1.62 8.20
CA GLY A 234 -10.43 -2.42 9.19
C GLY A 234 -11.63 -3.21 8.65
N LEU A 235 -12.11 -2.92 7.41
CA LEU A 235 -13.21 -3.65 6.77
C LEU A 235 -12.76 -4.92 6.05
N ALA A 236 -11.46 -5.12 5.88
CA ALA A 236 -10.86 -6.33 5.31
C ALA A 236 -11.52 -6.76 3.97
N CYS A 237 -11.53 -5.85 2.97
CA CYS A 237 -12.05 -6.12 1.64
C CYS A 237 -11.03 -5.71 0.58
N ALA A 238 -10.68 -6.66 -0.27
CA ALA A 238 -9.80 -6.50 -1.42
C ALA A 238 -10.29 -7.41 -2.57
N PHE A 239 -9.80 -7.15 -3.76
CA PHE A 239 -10.06 -8.02 -4.91
C PHE A 239 -8.82 -8.10 -5.80
N LEU A 240 -8.66 -9.27 -6.39
CA LEU A 240 -7.63 -9.56 -7.37
C LEU A 240 -8.29 -9.74 -8.72
N VAL A 241 -7.62 -9.31 -9.77
CA VAL A 241 -8.01 -9.59 -11.14
C VAL A 241 -7.03 -10.60 -11.73
N ILE A 242 -7.53 -11.78 -12.07
CA ILE A 242 -6.73 -12.90 -12.59
C ILE A 242 -7.37 -13.38 -13.90
N PRO A 243 -7.01 -12.83 -15.06
CA PRO A 243 -7.64 -13.15 -16.34
C PRO A 243 -7.50 -14.62 -16.74
N ASP A 244 -6.30 -15.18 -16.64
CA ASP A 244 -6.07 -16.58 -17.01
C ASP A 244 -6.72 -17.56 -16.02
N ALA A 245 -7.60 -18.40 -16.57
CA ALA A 245 -8.37 -19.37 -15.77
C ALA A 245 -7.50 -20.43 -15.07
N ALA A 246 -6.33 -20.80 -15.63
CA ALA A 246 -5.45 -21.79 -15.02
C ALA A 246 -4.72 -21.17 -13.80
N THR A 247 -4.18 -19.98 -13.96
CA THR A 247 -3.56 -19.18 -12.90
C THR A 247 -4.57 -18.91 -11.77
N ARG A 248 -5.80 -18.51 -12.11
CA ARG A 248 -6.88 -18.25 -11.16
C ARG A 248 -7.24 -19.50 -10.34
N ARG A 249 -7.43 -20.65 -11.00
CA ARG A 249 -7.71 -21.92 -10.30
C ARG A 249 -6.56 -22.34 -9.37
N THR A 250 -5.31 -22.13 -9.79
CA THR A 250 -4.14 -22.45 -8.96
C THR A 250 -4.13 -21.58 -7.70
N PHE A 251 -4.38 -20.28 -7.84
CA PHE A 251 -4.47 -19.35 -6.73
C PHE A 251 -5.62 -19.71 -5.77
N GLN A 252 -6.83 -19.93 -6.30
CA GLN A 252 -8.01 -20.28 -5.50
C GLN A 252 -7.82 -21.61 -4.73
N ARG A 253 -7.20 -22.62 -5.35
CA ARG A 253 -6.88 -23.89 -4.68
C ARG A 253 -5.93 -23.69 -3.49
N ALA A 254 -4.91 -22.84 -3.64
CA ALA A 254 -3.98 -22.52 -2.55
C ALA A 254 -4.63 -21.74 -1.41
N ALA A 255 -5.69 -20.98 -1.68
CA ALA A 255 -6.47 -20.25 -0.69
C ALA A 255 -7.48 -21.12 0.07
N GLN A 256 -7.89 -22.26 -0.51
CA GLN A 256 -8.96 -23.10 0.03
C GLN A 256 -8.65 -23.59 1.45
N GLY A 257 -9.58 -23.36 2.38
CA GLY A 257 -9.44 -23.72 3.78
C GLY A 257 -8.53 -22.82 4.62
N LEU A 258 -7.83 -21.84 3.98
CA LEU A 258 -6.98 -20.86 4.66
C LEU A 258 -7.65 -19.48 4.77
N ILE A 259 -8.46 -19.15 3.80
CA ILE A 259 -9.06 -17.81 3.68
C ILE A 259 -10.58 -17.97 3.80
N THR A 260 -11.18 -17.13 4.65
CA THR A 260 -12.63 -17.02 4.80
C THR A 260 -13.19 -15.99 3.82
N GLU A 261 -14.50 -16.06 3.58
CA GLU A 261 -15.21 -15.05 2.81
C GLU A 261 -15.07 -13.66 3.45
N ILE A 262 -15.20 -12.64 2.61
CA ILE A 262 -15.24 -11.25 3.07
C ILE A 262 -16.54 -11.04 3.86
N ASN A 263 -16.44 -10.31 4.97
CA ASN A 263 -17.58 -9.97 5.77
C ASN A 263 -18.53 -8.97 5.05
N ALA A 264 -19.79 -8.95 5.47
CA ALA A 264 -20.83 -8.13 4.83
C ALA A 264 -20.54 -6.62 4.84
N PHE A 265 -19.85 -6.11 5.85
CA PHE A 265 -19.44 -4.71 5.91
C PHE A 265 -18.32 -4.41 4.94
N GLY A 266 -17.43 -5.37 4.68
CA GLY A 266 -16.37 -5.25 3.69
C GLY A 266 -16.94 -4.97 2.30
N TYR A 267 -17.94 -5.77 1.86
CA TYR A 267 -18.59 -5.54 0.57
C TYR A 267 -19.35 -4.20 0.53
N ALA A 268 -20.13 -3.90 1.57
CA ALA A 268 -20.89 -2.65 1.63
C ALA A 268 -19.99 -1.42 1.59
N GLY A 269 -18.89 -1.44 2.34
CA GLY A 269 -17.90 -0.35 2.34
C GLY A 269 -17.15 -0.24 1.02
N CYS A 270 -16.79 -1.37 0.40
CA CYS A 270 -16.13 -1.41 -0.90
C CYS A 270 -17.02 -0.80 -2.00
N GLU A 271 -18.29 -1.23 -2.09
CA GLU A 271 -19.24 -0.71 -3.07
C GLU A 271 -19.47 0.79 -2.88
N ALA A 272 -19.76 1.22 -1.66
CA ALA A 272 -20.00 2.63 -1.36
C ALA A 272 -18.76 3.50 -1.68
N ALA A 273 -17.57 3.03 -1.37
CA ALA A 273 -16.31 3.71 -1.67
C ALA A 273 -16.11 3.91 -3.17
N LEU A 274 -16.20 2.83 -3.95
CA LEU A 274 -15.96 2.87 -5.39
C LEU A 274 -17.08 3.58 -6.16
N ARG A 275 -18.31 3.59 -5.65
CA ARG A 275 -19.45 4.23 -6.28
C ARG A 275 -19.61 5.71 -5.92
N HIS A 276 -19.34 6.08 -4.68
CA HIS A 276 -19.69 7.41 -4.13
C HIS A 276 -18.52 8.15 -3.47
N GLY A 277 -17.40 7.49 -3.15
CA GLY A 277 -16.30 8.06 -2.38
C GLY A 277 -15.40 9.04 -3.15
N TRP A 278 -15.53 9.16 -4.48
CA TRP A 278 -14.60 9.92 -5.31
C TRP A 278 -14.53 11.42 -4.98
N PRO A 279 -15.64 12.13 -4.72
CA PRO A 279 -15.56 13.54 -4.34
C PRO A 279 -14.81 13.76 -3.02
N TRP A 280 -14.90 12.82 -2.08
CA TRP A 280 -14.13 12.83 -0.83
C TRP A 280 -12.64 12.59 -1.13
N ARG A 281 -12.32 11.57 -1.94
CA ARG A 281 -10.94 11.27 -2.33
C ARG A 281 -10.27 12.43 -3.05
N ASP A 282 -10.98 13.13 -3.93
CA ASP A 282 -10.40 14.25 -4.67
C ASP A 282 -10.01 15.39 -3.71
N GLN A 283 -10.84 15.73 -2.72
CA GLN A 283 -10.48 16.69 -1.68
C GLN A 283 -9.40 16.17 -0.72
N LEU A 284 -9.39 14.87 -0.41
CA LEU A 284 -8.30 14.23 0.32
C LEU A 284 -6.96 14.43 -0.39
N LEU A 285 -6.90 14.27 -1.71
CA LEU A 285 -5.66 14.45 -2.46
C LEU A 285 -5.11 15.87 -2.32
N ASP A 286 -5.97 16.91 -2.25
CA ASP A 286 -5.52 18.29 -2.01
C ASP A 286 -4.88 18.43 -0.63
N VAL A 287 -5.48 17.83 0.39
CA VAL A 287 -4.92 17.80 1.75
C VAL A 287 -3.60 17.05 1.78
N LEU A 288 -3.53 15.88 1.15
CA LEU A 288 -2.31 15.09 1.10
C LEU A 288 -1.18 15.79 0.35
N ARG A 289 -1.47 16.49 -0.76
CA ARG A 289 -0.49 17.34 -1.47
C ARG A 289 0.06 18.42 -0.54
N SER A 290 -0.82 19.13 0.15
CA SER A 290 -0.41 20.17 1.10
C SER A 290 0.44 19.61 2.25
N ASN A 291 0.09 18.45 2.79
CA ASN A 291 0.86 17.79 3.85
C ASN A 291 2.21 17.28 3.34
N ARG A 292 2.25 16.67 2.16
CA ARG A 292 3.49 16.26 1.51
C ARG A 292 4.43 17.44 1.32
N ASP A 293 3.94 18.52 0.73
CA ASP A 293 4.74 19.71 0.44
C ASP A 293 5.26 20.34 1.74
N LEU A 294 4.48 20.27 2.85
CA LEU A 294 4.98 20.65 4.17
C LEU A 294 6.14 19.75 4.60
N VAL A 295 5.99 18.43 4.53
CA VAL A 295 7.07 17.50 4.95
C VAL A 295 8.33 17.75 4.14
N GLU A 296 8.22 17.81 2.82
CA GLU A 296 9.36 18.02 1.92
C GLU A 296 10.08 19.35 2.21
N ASN A 297 9.32 20.44 2.35
CA ASN A 297 9.87 21.76 2.65
C ASN A 297 10.51 21.79 4.05
N PHE A 298 9.81 21.28 5.07
CA PHE A 298 10.31 21.29 6.45
C PHE A 298 11.59 20.47 6.59
N VAL A 299 11.62 19.26 6.02
CA VAL A 299 12.81 18.41 6.03
C VAL A 299 13.98 19.11 5.35
N THR A 300 13.78 19.70 4.18
CA THR A 300 14.84 20.36 3.42
C THR A 300 15.37 21.62 4.10
N THR A 301 14.50 22.41 4.75
CA THR A 301 14.88 23.73 5.31
C THR A 301 15.25 23.68 6.79
N VAL A 302 14.63 22.79 7.59
CA VAL A 302 14.77 22.75 9.05
C VAL A 302 15.57 21.53 9.51
N LEU A 303 15.55 20.43 8.77
CA LEU A 303 16.23 19.17 9.11
C LEU A 303 17.24 18.76 8.02
N PRO A 304 18.25 19.61 7.68
CA PRO A 304 19.11 19.41 6.50
C PRO A 304 19.96 18.12 6.54
N ALA A 305 20.13 17.52 7.73
CA ALA A 305 20.78 16.21 7.87
C ALA A 305 19.83 15.01 7.60
N ILE A 306 18.59 15.29 7.23
CA ILE A 306 17.63 14.28 6.75
C ILE A 306 17.33 14.57 5.28
N ARG A 307 17.52 13.57 4.43
CA ARG A 307 17.14 13.66 3.01
C ARG A 307 15.75 13.06 2.80
N THR A 308 14.97 13.65 1.92
CA THR A 308 13.70 13.10 1.44
C THR A 308 13.60 13.19 -0.08
N TRP A 309 12.63 12.52 -0.65
CA TRP A 309 12.34 12.51 -2.10
C TRP A 309 10.93 12.97 -2.36
N ARG A 310 10.66 13.41 -3.58
CA ARG A 310 9.29 13.74 -4.00
C ARG A 310 8.39 12.52 -3.86
N VAL A 311 7.33 12.65 -3.09
CA VAL A 311 6.29 11.62 -2.95
C VAL A 311 5.25 11.83 -4.04
N GLU A 312 5.29 11.00 -5.08
CA GLU A 312 4.38 11.09 -6.23
C GLU A 312 3.00 10.47 -5.93
N ALA A 313 2.96 9.50 -5.02
CA ALA A 313 1.74 8.83 -4.58
C ALA A 313 1.85 8.34 -3.14
N THR A 314 0.75 7.88 -2.58
CA THR A 314 0.61 7.46 -1.18
C THR A 314 0.47 8.66 -0.22
N TYR A 315 0.50 8.38 1.07
CA TYR A 315 0.61 9.38 2.15
C TYR A 315 1.80 9.07 3.06
N LEU A 316 2.88 8.53 2.45
CA LEU A 316 4.06 8.00 3.13
C LEU A 316 5.31 8.67 2.57
N ALA A 317 6.06 9.38 3.40
CA ALA A 317 7.33 9.98 3.04
C ALA A 317 8.48 9.07 3.47
N TRP A 318 9.45 8.86 2.57
CA TRP A 318 10.65 8.10 2.81
C TRP A 318 11.79 9.04 3.16
N LEU A 319 12.44 8.83 4.30
CA LEU A 319 13.43 9.73 4.87
C LEU A 319 14.76 8.98 5.05
N ASP A 320 15.86 9.58 4.62
CA ASP A 320 17.21 9.11 4.89
C ASP A 320 17.83 9.97 6.01
N ALA A 321 17.93 9.40 7.18
CA ALA A 321 18.45 10.04 8.40
C ALA A 321 19.87 9.54 8.77
N ARG A 322 20.59 8.90 7.85
CA ARG A 322 21.92 8.33 8.13
C ARG A 322 22.96 9.37 8.51
N GLU A 323 22.85 10.58 7.96
CA GLU A 323 23.76 11.70 8.31
C GLU A 323 23.57 12.19 9.76
N LEU A 324 22.49 11.79 10.43
CA LEU A 324 22.34 12.05 11.88
C LEU A 324 23.31 11.22 12.72
N HIS A 325 23.90 10.16 12.17
CA HIS A 325 24.81 9.25 12.90
C HIS A 325 24.21 8.67 14.19
N LEU A 326 22.89 8.45 14.20
CA LEU A 326 22.17 7.84 15.32
C LEU A 326 22.17 6.32 15.19
N PRO A 327 22.40 5.57 16.27
CA PRO A 327 22.33 4.10 16.24
C PRO A 327 20.96 3.58 15.80
N ASN A 328 19.89 4.24 16.21
CA ASN A 328 18.51 3.93 15.83
C ASN A 328 17.68 5.21 15.77
N PRO A 329 17.57 5.87 14.60
CA PRO A 329 16.80 7.11 14.47
C PRO A 329 15.31 6.94 14.77
N ALA A 330 14.70 5.79 14.46
CA ALA A 330 13.30 5.54 14.76
C ALA A 330 13.03 5.56 16.26
N LYS A 331 13.88 4.87 17.03
CA LYS A 331 13.80 4.87 18.50
C LYS A 331 14.09 6.25 19.09
N PHE A 332 15.07 6.96 18.53
CA PHE A 332 15.40 8.32 18.96
C PHE A 332 14.18 9.24 18.82
N PHE A 333 13.52 9.29 17.67
CA PHE A 333 12.33 10.13 17.49
C PHE A 333 11.15 9.64 18.35
N GLU A 334 10.98 8.32 18.53
CA GLU A 334 9.96 7.78 19.43
C GLU A 334 10.15 8.25 20.86
N ASP A 335 11.39 8.27 21.37
CA ASP A 335 11.71 8.77 22.73
C ASP A 335 11.47 10.27 22.88
N HIS A 336 11.41 11.01 21.75
CA HIS A 336 11.08 12.42 21.69
C HIS A 336 9.64 12.69 21.19
N GLY A 337 8.76 11.72 21.31
CA GLY A 337 7.33 11.90 21.08
C GLY A 337 6.85 11.77 19.63
N VAL A 338 7.65 11.18 18.72
CA VAL A 338 7.23 10.94 17.33
C VAL A 338 7.53 9.50 16.91
N GLY A 339 6.48 8.71 16.72
CA GLY A 339 6.59 7.31 16.31
C GLY A 339 6.64 7.16 14.79
N LEU A 340 7.82 6.86 14.23
CA LEU A 340 8.06 6.60 12.81
C LEU A 340 8.24 5.09 12.55
N SER A 341 8.11 4.66 11.29
CA SER A 341 8.55 3.31 10.92
C SER A 341 10.05 3.29 10.68
N ASP A 342 10.74 2.29 11.27
CA ASP A 342 12.13 1.98 10.93
C ASP A 342 12.22 1.42 9.50
N GLY A 343 13.27 1.78 8.77
CA GLY A 343 13.51 1.33 7.40
C GLY A 343 14.01 -0.10 7.28
N VAL A 344 14.64 -0.65 8.30
CA VAL A 344 15.23 -2.00 8.27
C VAL A 344 14.22 -3.09 7.88
N PRO A 345 12.99 -3.11 8.41
CA PRO A 345 11.97 -4.08 7.97
C PRO A 345 11.57 -3.97 6.49
N PHE A 346 11.82 -2.85 5.82
CA PHE A 346 11.59 -2.67 4.38
C PHE A 346 12.77 -3.17 3.53
N SER A 347 13.76 -3.79 4.14
CA SER A 347 15.05 -4.16 3.50
C SER A 347 15.90 -2.94 3.09
N ALA A 348 15.76 -1.81 3.78
CA ALA A 348 16.65 -0.66 3.63
C ALA A 348 17.81 -0.74 4.63
N PRO A 349 18.94 -0.05 4.37
CA PRO A 349 19.98 0.14 5.38
C PRO A 349 19.44 0.81 6.66
N ALA A 350 20.09 0.59 7.79
CA ALA A 350 19.78 1.30 9.03
C ALA A 350 19.90 2.82 8.81
N GLY A 351 19.00 3.57 9.43
CA GLY A 351 18.94 5.03 9.28
C GLY A 351 17.87 5.54 8.34
N PHE A 352 17.22 4.67 7.56
CA PHE A 352 16.03 5.06 6.82
C PHE A 352 14.79 5.01 7.71
N LEU A 353 13.83 5.92 7.44
CA LEU A 353 12.59 6.06 8.17
C LEU A 353 11.42 6.24 7.19
N ARG A 354 10.21 5.83 7.59
CA ARG A 354 8.99 6.17 6.87
C ARG A 354 8.05 6.96 7.77
N LEU A 355 7.63 8.15 7.30
CA LEU A 355 6.68 9.04 7.95
C LEU A 355 5.33 8.97 7.22
N ASN A 356 4.25 8.72 7.95
CA ASN A 356 2.88 8.79 7.46
C ASN A 356 2.34 10.21 7.67
N PHE A 357 2.01 10.93 6.58
CA PHE A 357 1.43 12.27 6.62
C PHE A 357 -0.08 12.32 6.35
N GLY A 358 -0.75 11.17 6.38
CA GLY A 358 -2.21 11.05 6.25
C GLY A 358 -2.94 11.37 7.56
N CYS A 359 -2.78 12.59 8.05
CA CYS A 359 -3.34 13.08 9.31
C CYS A 359 -3.69 14.58 9.18
N PRO A 360 -4.45 15.16 10.15
CA PRO A 360 -4.69 16.58 10.19
C PRO A 360 -3.39 17.39 10.18
N ARG A 361 -3.44 18.55 9.52
CA ARG A 361 -2.29 19.46 9.39
C ARG A 361 -1.65 19.78 10.73
N SER A 362 -2.47 20.07 11.75
CA SER A 362 -1.98 20.38 13.11
C SER A 362 -1.19 19.25 13.75
N GLN A 363 -1.58 18.00 13.55
CA GLN A 363 -0.85 16.84 14.04
C GLN A 363 0.48 16.67 13.31
N LEU A 364 0.51 16.91 12.00
CA LEU A 364 1.72 16.83 11.20
C LEU A 364 2.71 17.94 11.58
N ASP A 365 2.22 19.19 11.71
CA ASP A 365 3.03 20.33 12.16
C ASP A 365 3.68 20.04 13.51
N GLU A 366 2.91 19.55 14.48
CA GLU A 366 3.40 19.18 15.81
C GLU A 366 4.48 18.08 15.74
N ALA A 367 4.25 17.03 14.94
CA ALA A 367 5.21 15.94 14.77
C ALA A 367 6.54 16.44 14.19
N LEU A 368 6.49 17.29 13.17
CA LEU A 368 7.68 17.87 12.54
C LEU A 368 8.45 18.80 13.50
N HIS A 369 7.74 19.61 14.29
CA HIS A 369 8.35 20.46 15.30
C HIS A 369 9.02 19.65 16.42
N ARG A 370 8.39 18.57 16.90
CA ARG A 370 9.01 17.64 17.87
C ARG A 370 10.29 17.01 17.32
N MET A 371 10.29 16.61 16.02
CA MET A 371 11.51 16.10 15.36
C MET A 371 12.63 17.15 15.35
N ALA A 372 12.32 18.42 15.06
CA ALA A 372 13.30 19.50 15.06
C ALA A 372 13.83 19.77 16.48
N GLN A 373 12.96 19.86 17.48
CA GLN A 373 13.36 20.06 18.89
C GLN A 373 14.25 18.92 19.39
N ALA A 374 13.93 17.66 19.05
CA ALA A 374 14.75 16.51 19.41
C ALA A 374 16.19 16.63 18.89
N LEU A 375 16.37 17.11 17.66
CA LEU A 375 17.71 17.31 17.09
C LEU A 375 18.44 18.52 17.63
N HIS A 376 17.73 19.59 18.05
CA HIS A 376 18.34 20.76 18.68
C HIS A 376 18.74 20.51 20.13
N SER A 377 18.11 19.56 20.81
CA SER A 377 18.43 19.21 22.21
C SER A 377 19.60 18.23 22.33
N ARG A 378 20.18 17.82 21.22
CA ARG A 378 21.32 16.91 21.13
C ARG A 378 22.65 17.65 21.20
#